data_da452b86aff1873d880b9833aba86eca
#
_entry.id   da452b86aff1873d880b9833aba86eca
#
_cell.length_a   1.000
_cell.length_b   1.000
_cell.length_c   1.000
_cell.angle_alpha   90.00
_cell.angle_beta   90.00
_cell.angle_gamma   90.00
#
_symmetry.space_group_name_H-M   'P 1'
#
loop_
_entity.id
_entity.type
_entity.pdbx_description
1 polymer ?
#
loop_
_entity_poly.entity_id
_entity_poly.type
_entity_poly.pdbx_seq_one_letter_code
_entity_poly.pdbx_strand_id
1 'polypeptide(L)' 'MKEQQIQLKKIKELEAQGYYVIKLINTNKNGIPDLIAIPPNSDVLFVEVKRPDGKVSKLQEFRHKELEEKGIKVEIFRGI' A
#
# COMPACT_ATOMS: atom_id res chain seq x y z
N MET A 1 2.02 -7.28 16.70
CA MET A 1 3.01 -7.00 15.66
C MET A 1 2.92 -5.54 15.24
N LYS A 2 4.04 -4.88 15.12
CA LYS A 2 4.07 -3.48 14.70
C LYS A 2 3.79 -3.38 13.20
N GLU A 3 3.19 -2.24 12.82
CA GLU A 3 2.85 -1.99 11.41
C GLU A 3 4.06 -2.08 10.48
N GLN A 4 5.23 -1.60 10.95
CA GLN A 4 6.47 -1.69 10.16
C GLN A 4 6.86 -3.15 9.88
N GLN A 5 6.63 -4.03 10.83
CA GLN A 5 6.92 -5.47 10.65
C GLN A 5 5.97 -6.09 9.64
N ILE A 6 4.70 -5.65 9.66
CA ILE A 6 3.71 -6.11 8.70
C ILE A 6 4.07 -5.63 7.30
N GLN A 7 4.52 -4.36 7.18
CA GLN A 7 4.97 -3.81 5.90
C GLN A 7 6.13 -4.63 5.33
N LEU A 8 7.13 -4.90 6.15
CA LEU A 8 8.31 -5.64 5.71
C LEU A 8 7.94 -7.04 5.21
N LYS A 9 7.05 -7.69 5.94
CA LYS A 9 6.57 -9.02 5.56
C LYS A 9 5.82 -8.98 4.24
N LYS A 10 4.98 -7.96 4.06
CA LYS A 10 4.21 -7.80 2.82
C LYS A 10 5.12 -7.49 1.63
N ILE A 11 6.16 -6.68 1.83
CA ILE A 11 7.13 -6.38 0.79
C ILE A 11 7.79 -7.68 0.31
N LYS A 12 8.25 -8.50 1.24
CA LYS A 12 8.90 -9.77 0.90
C LYS A 12 7.96 -10.71 0.13
N GLU A 13 6.70 -10.75 0.57
CA GLU A 13 5.69 -11.57 -0.09
C GLU A 13 5.46 -11.11 -1.54
N LEU A 14 5.32 -9.80 -1.74
CA LEU A 14 5.10 -9.24 -3.07
C LEU A 14 6.32 -9.46 -3.96
N GLU A 15 7.52 -9.23 -3.43
CA GLU A 15 8.74 -9.44 -4.20
C GLU A 15 8.89 -10.90 -4.61
N ALA A 16 8.50 -11.83 -3.74
CA ALA A 16 8.52 -13.25 -4.06
C ALA A 16 7.55 -13.59 -5.20
N GLN A 17 6.51 -12.78 -5.38
CA GLN A 17 5.55 -12.94 -6.46
C GLN A 17 5.96 -12.21 -7.74
N GLY A 18 7.12 -11.58 -7.75
CA GLY A 18 7.63 -10.90 -8.92
C GLY A 18 7.30 -9.42 -9.02
N TYR A 19 6.74 -8.84 -7.97
CA TYR A 19 6.46 -7.41 -7.95
C TYR A 19 7.73 -6.61 -7.67
N TYR A 20 7.82 -5.45 -8.30
CA TYR A 20 8.83 -4.45 -7.94
C TYR A 20 8.17 -3.54 -6.90
N VAL A 21 8.68 -3.55 -5.66
CA VAL A 21 8.02 -2.86 -4.56
C VAL A 21 8.79 -1.64 -4.11
N ILE A 22 8.09 -0.51 -4.00
CA ILE A 22 8.66 0.73 -3.50
C ILE A 22 7.91 1.12 -2.23
N LYS A 23 8.65 1.33 -1.15
CA LYS A 23 8.07 1.84 0.09
C LYS A 23 8.06 3.36 0.03
N LEU A 24 6.88 3.95 0.22
CA LEU A 24 6.73 5.41 0.20
C LEU A 24 6.98 5.95 1.60
N ILE A 25 8.03 6.73 1.76
CA ILE A 25 8.41 7.30 3.06
C ILE A 25 8.07 8.78 3.12
N ASN A 26 8.52 9.55 2.15
CA ASN A 26 8.25 10.99 2.10
C ASN A 26 7.61 11.33 0.77
N THR A 27 6.39 11.84 0.83
CA THR A 27 5.67 12.27 -0.37
C THR A 27 5.09 13.65 -0.12
N ASN A 28 4.71 14.33 -1.20
CA ASN A 28 4.06 15.63 -1.10
C ASN A 28 2.56 15.51 -0.76
N LYS A 29 2.06 14.29 -0.56
CA LYS A 29 0.65 14.07 -0.23
C LYS A 29 0.54 13.21 1.02
N ASN A 30 0.06 13.81 2.11
CA ASN A 30 -0.19 13.08 3.34
C ASN A 30 -1.34 12.10 3.14
N GLY A 31 -1.23 10.93 3.76
CA GLY A 31 -2.28 9.91 3.68
C GLY A 31 -2.19 9.02 2.46
N ILE A 32 -1.16 9.19 1.64
CA ILE A 32 -0.93 8.29 0.50
C ILE A 32 -0.62 6.88 1.02
N PRO A 33 -0.96 5.80 0.28
CA PRO A 33 -0.65 4.44 0.72
C PRO A 33 0.83 4.19 0.94
N ASP A 34 1.13 3.16 1.73
CA ASP A 34 2.50 2.87 2.17
C ASP A 34 3.41 2.32 1.10
N LEU A 35 2.86 1.52 0.19
CA LEU A 35 3.66 0.78 -0.77
C LEU A 35 3.11 0.95 -2.18
N ILE A 36 4.03 0.95 -3.16
CA ILE A 36 3.68 0.77 -4.57
C ILE A 36 4.24 -0.57 -5.00
N ALA A 37 3.39 -1.41 -5.56
CA ALA A 37 3.79 -2.72 -6.07
C ALA A 37 3.54 -2.78 -7.58
N ILE A 38 4.59 -3.00 -8.34
CA ILE A 38 4.53 -2.99 -9.80
C ILE A 38 4.74 -4.42 -10.30
N PRO A 39 3.69 -5.04 -10.89
CA PRO A 39 3.83 -6.40 -11.42
C PRO A 39 4.59 -6.39 -12.75
N PRO A 40 5.03 -7.56 -13.23
CA PRO A 40 5.76 -7.63 -14.50
C PRO A 40 4.99 -7.06 -15.69
N ASN A 41 3.68 -7.05 -15.63
CA ASN A 41 2.84 -6.72 -16.79
C ASN A 41 1.90 -5.54 -16.58
N SER A 42 2.20 -4.60 -15.71
CA SER A 42 1.60 -3.29 -15.85
C SER A 42 0.65 -2.69 -14.85
N ASP A 43 -0.14 -3.41 -14.12
CA ASP A 43 -1.12 -2.72 -13.27
C ASP A 43 -0.50 -2.36 -11.93
N VAL A 44 -0.19 -1.08 -11.76
CA VAL A 44 0.40 -0.60 -10.51
C VAL A 44 -0.61 -0.77 -9.38
N LEU A 45 -0.16 -1.36 -8.28
CA LEU A 45 -0.96 -1.57 -7.09
C LEU A 45 -0.37 -0.74 -5.95
N PHE A 46 -1.20 0.10 -5.33
CA PHE A 46 -0.82 0.76 -4.09
C PHE A 46 -1.35 -0.08 -2.93
N VAL A 47 -0.53 -0.26 -1.91
CA VAL A 47 -0.92 -1.08 -0.75
C VAL A 47 -0.84 -0.24 0.52
N GLU A 48 -1.98 -0.11 1.18
CA GLU A 48 -2.10 0.49 2.50
C GLU A 48 -1.99 -0.63 3.53
N VAL A 49 -0.98 -0.57 4.38
CA VAL A 49 -0.75 -1.62 5.38
C VAL A 49 -1.30 -1.17 6.73
N LYS A 50 -2.09 -2.03 7.34
CA LYS A 50 -2.69 -1.78 8.65
C LYS A 50 -2.51 -3.00 9.55
N ARG A 51 -2.47 -2.77 10.86
CA ARG A 51 -2.63 -3.86 11.82
C ARG A 51 -4.05 -4.39 11.69
N PRO A 52 -4.32 -5.61 12.19
CA PRO A 52 -5.67 -6.20 12.05
C PRO A 52 -6.79 -5.30 12.57
N ASP A 53 -6.53 -4.57 13.66
CA ASP A 53 -7.50 -3.66 14.27
C ASP A 53 -7.33 -2.20 13.83
N GLY A 54 -6.41 -1.94 12.91
CA GLY A 54 -6.14 -0.58 12.45
C GLY A 54 -7.25 -0.04 11.56
N LYS A 55 -7.47 1.25 11.66
CA LYS A 55 -8.52 1.92 10.87
C LYS A 55 -7.89 2.80 9.80
N VAL A 56 -8.53 2.82 8.65
CA VAL A 56 -8.15 3.74 7.58
C VAL A 56 -8.69 5.12 7.95
N SER A 57 -7.82 6.12 7.96
CA SER A 57 -8.24 7.48 8.30
C SER A 57 -9.04 8.09 7.14
N LYS A 58 -9.76 9.18 7.45
CA LYS A 58 -10.52 9.89 6.43
C LYS A 58 -9.61 10.45 5.34
N LEU A 59 -8.43 10.94 5.72
CA LEU A 59 -7.47 11.44 4.74
C LEU A 59 -6.98 10.31 3.85
N GLN A 60 -6.67 9.14 4.42
CA GLN A 60 -6.26 7.99 3.64
C GLN A 60 -7.37 7.57 2.67
N GLU A 61 -8.62 7.52 3.13
CA GLU A 61 -9.75 7.21 2.25
C GLU A 61 -9.85 8.19 1.09
N PHE A 62 -9.64 9.48 1.38
CA PHE A 62 -9.67 10.51 0.35
C PHE A 62 -8.58 10.28 -0.70
N ARG A 63 -7.35 9.97 -0.25
CA ARG A 63 -6.24 9.68 -1.17
C ARG A 63 -6.49 8.43 -1.99
N HIS A 64 -7.07 7.40 -1.36
CA HIS A 64 -7.41 6.16 -2.08
C HIS A 64 -8.39 6.46 -3.21
N LYS A 65 -9.40 7.29 -2.94
CA LYS A 65 -10.38 7.66 -3.97
C LYS A 65 -9.73 8.44 -5.11
N GLU A 66 -8.81 9.37 -4.79
CA GLU A 66 -8.10 10.10 -5.83
C GLU A 66 -7.33 9.15 -6.75
N LEU A 67 -6.66 8.17 -6.17
CA LEU A 67 -5.91 7.19 -6.94
C LEU A 67 -6.83 6.32 -7.79
N GLU A 68 -7.94 5.88 -7.22
CA GLU A 68 -8.91 5.07 -7.93
C GLU A 68 -9.54 5.82 -9.10
N GLU A 69 -9.77 7.12 -8.95
CA GLU A 69 -10.27 7.96 -10.03
C GLU A 69 -9.29 8.06 -11.19
N LYS A 70 -8.00 7.85 -10.93
CA LYS A 70 -6.98 7.80 -11.97
C LYS A 70 -6.76 6.41 -12.54
N GLY A 71 -7.61 5.45 -12.13
CA GLY A 71 -7.50 4.09 -12.60
C GLY A 71 -6.49 3.23 -11.86
N ILE A 72 -6.01 3.73 -10.72
CA ILE A 72 -5.03 3.01 -9.90
C ILE A 72 -5.76 2.16 -8.86
N LYS A 73 -5.32 0.92 -8.71
CA LYS A 73 -5.90 0.02 -7.71
C LYS A 73 -5.22 0.23 -6.36
N VAL A 74 -6.04 0.28 -5.31
CA VAL A 74 -5.53 0.39 -3.94
C VAL A 74 -6.04 -0.80 -3.13
N GLU A 75 -5.11 -1.48 -2.48
CA GLU A 75 -5.43 -2.60 -1.59
C GLU A 75 -5.16 -2.18 -0.15
N ILE A 76 -6.05 -2.57 0.75
CA ILE A 76 -5.82 -2.43 2.19
C ILE A 76 -5.44 -3.81 2.71
N PHE A 77 -4.18 -3.94 3.15
CA PHE A 77 -3.69 -5.20 3.69
C PHE A 77 -3.64 -5.13 5.21
N ARG A 78 -4.39 -6.00 5.85
CA ARG A 78 -4.37 -6.12 7.31
C ARG A 78 -3.60 -7.37 7.68
N GLY A 79 -2.45 -7.15 8.31
CA GLY A 79 -1.61 -8.25 8.74
C GLY A 79 -2.08 -8.86 10.04
N ILE A 80 -1.54 -10.00 10.34
CA ILE A 80 -1.80 -10.71 11.60
C ILE A 80 -0.64 -10.53 12.54
#